data_90bd623617c1535b092f5a337377d33d
#
_entry.id   90bd623617c1535b092f5a337377d33d
#
_cell.length_a   1.000
_cell.length_b   1.000
_cell.length_c   1.000
_cell.angle_alpha   90.00
_cell.angle_beta   90.00
_cell.angle_gamma   90.00
#
_symmetry.space_group_name_H-M   'P 1'
#
loop_
_entity.id
_entity.type
_entity.pdbx_description
1 polymer ?
#
loop_
_entity_poly.entity_id
_entity_poly.type
_entity_poly.pdbx_seq_one_letter_code
_entity_poly.pdbx_strand_id
1 'polypeptide(L)'
;MRRIKYRKIYPDFSEFVVNLYFQSKLYLMNKKYSILILTAMCLMIAAASCSSDDESTGSSFVVSDSYTSTLVSRFTLGSNDKVLYNLDSVFFSIDQDKNLIYNADSLPKGTDVSHLTVSVTFPNAVGKAVFKVSESEWMEEKKEVEYSSETTDSIDFTHPVELQVTSQDGKVVRTYEVRVNVHQMQADSLYWDQKARRDLPNTSGNPKNAKCVEQNGNYFCLVTDTYGYVLSKASNPGQGSWERLSVAFSFEPDVASFVASTDAFYILSTEGELYKSTDQGQSWIDCGVQWHSIKGAYGQKVLGVMSEGGEWKHDEYPRGSFTPVAIDPLFPIDNSTDLVMASNTWTVAQQAMLMGGRNQAGEVLRTVWGYDGQKWGRIDNEYAPAVLPELEGAVLVSYASFLNDTITHRLSQRSTWIVMGGRKADGTMNGTTYVSYNQGITWSSGGIRMQLPEYMPPFVGAQAFVVNETQHKVRANAPIRPITQWDCPYIYLVGGKTADGRQLNNIWKGVINQLTFKPIH
;
A
#
# COMPACT_ATOMS: atom_id res chain seq x y z
N MET A 1 9.21 -10.11 -65.70
CA MET A 1 9.28 -8.77 -65.12
C MET A 1 7.90 -8.30 -64.71
N ARG A 2 7.52 -8.39 -63.43
CA ARG A 2 6.34 -7.73 -62.86
C ARG A 2 6.77 -6.96 -61.63
N ARG A 3 6.71 -5.62 -61.69
CA ARG A 3 6.99 -4.69 -60.61
C ARG A 3 5.80 -4.73 -59.61
N ILE A 4 6.09 -5.10 -58.38
CA ILE A 4 5.14 -4.96 -57.25
C ILE A 4 5.34 -3.57 -56.66
N LYS A 5 4.29 -2.72 -56.74
CA LYS A 5 4.23 -1.41 -56.10
C LYS A 5 3.96 -1.58 -54.61
N TYR A 6 4.89 -1.23 -53.74
CA TYR A 6 4.64 -1.01 -52.33
C TYR A 6 3.89 0.31 -52.13
N ARG A 7 2.69 0.23 -51.59
CA ARG A 7 1.91 1.38 -51.16
C ARG A 7 2.33 1.68 -49.71
N LYS A 8 3.04 2.78 -49.49
CA LYS A 8 3.32 3.36 -48.19
C LYS A 8 2.02 3.88 -47.59
N ILE A 9 1.57 3.30 -46.46
CA ILE A 9 0.53 3.85 -45.62
C ILE A 9 1.24 4.60 -44.49
N TYR A 10 1.43 5.90 -44.65
CA TYR A 10 1.65 6.82 -43.54
C TYR A 10 0.40 7.69 -43.42
N PRO A 11 -0.23 7.80 -42.23
CA PRO A 11 -1.25 8.81 -42.03
C PRO A 11 -0.61 10.19 -42.06
N ASP A 12 -1.30 11.11 -42.75
CA ASP A 12 -0.85 12.47 -43.05
C ASP A 12 -0.70 13.27 -41.73
N PHE A 13 0.54 13.57 -41.36
CA PHE A 13 0.89 14.32 -40.16
C PHE A 13 0.32 15.75 -40.16
N SER A 14 -0.09 16.24 -41.33
CA SER A 14 -0.65 17.57 -41.51
C SER A 14 -2.06 17.71 -40.94
N GLU A 15 -2.90 16.68 -41.06
CA GLU A 15 -4.26 16.69 -40.45
C GLU A 15 -4.23 16.63 -38.94
N PHE A 16 -3.25 15.93 -38.34
CA PHE A 16 -3.11 15.85 -36.88
C PHE A 16 -2.67 17.19 -36.28
N VAL A 17 -1.76 17.89 -36.92
CA VAL A 17 -1.28 19.23 -36.49
C VAL A 17 -2.37 20.28 -36.64
N VAL A 18 -3.17 20.24 -37.71
CA VAL A 18 -4.28 21.15 -37.94
C VAL A 18 -5.38 20.93 -36.90
N ASN A 19 -5.69 19.68 -36.53
CA ASN A 19 -6.68 19.39 -35.50
C ASN A 19 -6.24 19.83 -34.11
N LEU A 20 -4.96 19.68 -33.75
CA LEU A 20 -4.41 20.19 -32.48
C LEU A 20 -4.43 21.73 -32.43
N TYR A 21 -4.15 22.38 -33.54
CA TYR A 21 -4.21 23.84 -33.62
C TYR A 21 -5.65 24.39 -33.54
N PHE A 22 -6.64 23.71 -34.12
CA PHE A 22 -8.05 24.05 -33.98
C PHE A 22 -8.57 23.80 -32.57
N GLN A 23 -8.22 22.69 -31.96
CA GLN A 23 -8.61 22.36 -30.57
C GLN A 23 -8.01 23.35 -29.57
N SER A 24 -6.74 23.75 -29.73
CA SER A 24 -6.11 24.76 -28.89
C SER A 24 -6.71 26.16 -29.06
N LYS A 25 -7.11 26.52 -30.27
CA LYS A 25 -7.76 27.80 -30.55
C LYS A 25 -9.22 27.86 -30.00
N LEU A 26 -9.95 26.75 -30.07
CA LEU A 26 -11.27 26.61 -29.45
C LEU A 26 -11.19 26.70 -27.90
N TYR A 27 -10.18 26.08 -27.30
CA TYR A 27 -9.94 26.14 -25.86
C TYR A 27 -9.59 27.56 -25.38
N LEU A 28 -8.76 28.28 -26.11
CA LEU A 28 -8.41 29.67 -25.84
C LEU A 28 -9.58 30.65 -26.05
N MET A 29 -10.43 30.40 -27.05
CA MET A 29 -11.66 31.19 -27.26
C MET A 29 -12.67 30.97 -26.14
N ASN A 30 -12.91 29.72 -25.72
CA ASN A 30 -13.81 29.44 -24.60
C ASN A 30 -13.33 30.07 -23.28
N LYS A 31 -12.02 30.11 -23.05
CA LYS A 31 -11.44 30.75 -21.86
C LYS A 31 -11.62 32.27 -21.87
N LYS A 32 -11.49 32.93 -23.05
CA LYS A 32 -11.76 34.38 -23.19
C LYS A 32 -13.22 34.73 -22.97
N TYR A 33 -14.15 33.93 -23.48
CA TYR A 33 -15.59 34.13 -23.24
C TYR A 33 -16.00 33.85 -21.80
N SER A 34 -15.43 32.85 -21.14
CA SER A 34 -15.65 32.61 -19.71
C SER A 34 -15.19 33.77 -18.84
N ILE A 35 -14.03 34.38 -19.14
CA ILE A 35 -13.54 35.55 -18.42
C ILE A 35 -14.42 36.78 -18.67
N LEU A 36 -14.92 36.96 -19.91
CA LEU A 36 -15.80 38.07 -20.25
C LEU A 36 -17.18 37.93 -19.57
N ILE A 37 -17.72 36.73 -19.47
CA ILE A 37 -18.98 36.46 -18.75
C ILE A 37 -18.78 36.67 -17.24
N LEU A 38 -17.63 36.25 -16.67
CA LEU A 38 -17.35 36.47 -15.26
C LEU A 38 -17.20 37.96 -14.91
N THR A 39 -16.53 38.75 -15.77
CA THR A 39 -16.40 40.20 -15.59
C THR A 39 -17.72 40.94 -15.78
N ALA A 40 -18.56 40.50 -16.72
CA ALA A 40 -19.91 41.07 -16.89
C ALA A 40 -20.83 40.73 -15.71
N MET A 41 -20.71 39.55 -15.13
CA MET A 41 -21.47 39.15 -13.93
C MET A 41 -21.02 39.89 -12.67
N CYS A 42 -19.72 40.16 -12.51
CA CYS A 42 -19.19 41.00 -11.44
C CYS A 42 -19.62 42.49 -11.58
N LEU A 43 -19.71 43.02 -12.80
CA LEU A 43 -20.19 44.37 -13.06
C LEU A 43 -21.71 44.53 -12.79
N MET A 44 -22.52 43.48 -13.05
CA MET A 44 -23.94 43.50 -12.71
C MET A 44 -24.21 43.44 -11.20
N ILE A 45 -23.35 42.77 -10.43
CA ILE A 45 -23.45 42.73 -8.96
C ILE A 45 -23.06 44.07 -8.35
N ALA A 46 -22.09 44.79 -8.93
CA ALA A 46 -21.69 46.12 -8.47
C ALA A 46 -22.73 47.22 -8.77
N ALA A 47 -23.60 47.03 -9.79
CA ALA A 47 -24.65 47.98 -10.15
C ALA A 47 -25.95 47.80 -9.35
N ALA A 48 -26.11 46.70 -8.59
CA ALA A 48 -27.27 46.45 -7.73
C ALA A 48 -27.11 46.99 -6.29
N SER A 49 -26.00 47.67 -5.97
CA SER A 49 -25.69 48.17 -4.62
C SER A 49 -25.66 49.69 -4.53
N CYS A 50 -26.60 50.36 -5.15
CA CYS A 50 -26.85 51.78 -4.82
C CYS A 50 -28.28 52.12 -5.22
N SER A 51 -29.09 52.30 -4.25
CA SER A 51 -30.13 53.33 -4.04
C SER A 51 -31.34 52.79 -3.31
N SER A 52 -31.53 53.24 -2.10
CA SER A 52 -32.68 54.11 -1.80
C SER A 52 -32.53 54.60 -0.36
N ASP A 53 -32.33 55.90 -0.24
CA ASP A 53 -32.70 56.64 0.95
C ASP A 53 -34.23 56.63 1.04
N ASP A 54 -34.73 56.04 2.12
CA ASP A 54 -36.05 56.35 2.65
C ASP A 54 -35.94 56.40 4.17
N GLU A 55 -36.04 57.62 4.67
CA GLU A 55 -36.28 57.92 6.08
C GLU A 55 -37.61 57.30 6.51
N SER A 56 -37.58 56.23 7.25
CA SER A 56 -38.64 55.81 8.13
C SER A 56 -38.10 55.58 9.52
N THR A 57 -38.45 56.49 10.41
CA THR A 57 -38.31 56.39 11.88
C THR A 57 -39.02 55.12 12.37
N GLY A 58 -38.33 54.00 12.33
CA GLY A 58 -38.68 52.77 13.02
C GLY A 58 -37.44 52.34 13.79
N SER A 59 -37.50 52.31 15.09
CA SER A 59 -36.44 51.74 15.93
C SER A 59 -36.16 50.30 15.53
N SER A 60 -35.25 50.09 14.59
CA SER A 60 -34.68 48.77 14.34
C SER A 60 -33.82 48.43 15.55
N PHE A 61 -34.28 47.52 16.37
CA PHE A 61 -33.42 46.75 17.23
C PHE A 61 -32.42 46.05 16.34
N VAL A 62 -31.30 46.66 16.06
CA VAL A 62 -30.09 45.94 15.64
C VAL A 62 -29.68 45.16 16.88
N VAL A 63 -30.18 43.94 16.98
CA VAL A 63 -29.61 42.98 17.91
C VAL A 63 -28.19 42.78 17.43
N SER A 64 -27.25 43.43 18.08
CA SER A 64 -25.85 43.19 17.87
C SER A 64 -25.57 41.77 18.37
N ASP A 65 -25.62 40.78 17.45
CA ASP A 65 -25.30 39.38 17.74
C ASP A 65 -23.88 39.17 18.34
N SER A 66 -23.11 40.27 18.42
CA SER A 66 -21.74 40.25 18.93
C SER A 66 -21.67 39.91 20.42
N TYR A 67 -22.63 40.33 21.23
CA TYR A 67 -22.62 40.14 22.70
C TYR A 67 -23.09 38.75 23.13
N THR A 68 -23.79 38.03 22.27
CA THR A 68 -24.29 36.66 22.51
C THR A 68 -23.44 35.59 21.84
N SER A 69 -22.39 35.97 21.10
CA SER A 69 -21.54 35.04 20.37
C SER A 69 -20.71 34.17 21.30
N THR A 70 -20.73 32.85 21.02
CA THR A 70 -19.92 31.84 21.70
C THR A 70 -19.11 31.02 20.69
N LEU A 71 -18.93 31.55 19.47
CA LEU A 71 -18.26 30.85 18.37
C LEU A 71 -16.74 30.89 18.56
N VAL A 72 -16.10 29.77 18.22
CA VAL A 72 -14.64 29.67 18.06
C VAL A 72 -14.32 29.75 16.58
N SER A 73 -13.44 30.68 16.18
CA SER A 73 -13.02 30.87 14.79
C SER A 73 -11.70 30.17 14.47
N ARG A 74 -10.81 30.01 15.45
CA ARG A 74 -9.53 29.34 15.28
C ARG A 74 -9.11 28.66 16.58
N PHE A 75 -8.50 27.49 16.43
CA PHE A 75 -7.86 26.75 17.50
C PHE A 75 -6.49 26.27 17.01
N THR A 76 -5.44 26.48 17.79
CA THR A 76 -4.08 26.01 17.48
C THR A 76 -3.39 25.52 18.74
N LEU A 77 -2.43 24.62 18.58
CA LEU A 77 -1.49 24.27 19.64
C LEU A 77 -0.36 25.30 19.70
N GLY A 78 0.25 25.47 20.85
CA GLY A 78 1.44 26.28 21.01
C GLY A 78 2.68 25.55 20.48
N SER A 79 3.69 26.29 20.04
CA SER A 79 4.96 25.72 19.60
C SER A 79 5.67 25.01 20.75
N ASN A 80 6.10 23.76 20.52
CA ASN A 80 6.90 23.00 21.47
C ASN A 80 7.74 21.95 20.72
N ASP A 81 8.94 22.34 20.31
CA ASP A 81 9.87 21.49 19.55
C ASP A 81 10.38 20.25 20.32
N LYS A 82 10.22 20.22 21.66
CA LYS A 82 10.54 19.05 22.47
C LYS A 82 9.48 17.95 22.33
N VAL A 83 8.23 18.35 22.05
CA VAL A 83 7.12 17.42 21.81
C VAL A 83 7.05 17.03 20.35
N LEU A 84 7.00 18.02 19.47
CA LEU A 84 6.95 17.83 18.03
C LEU A 84 7.37 19.12 17.32
N TYR A 85 8.27 19.01 16.36
CA TYR A 85 8.66 20.14 15.50
C TYR A 85 7.46 20.65 14.70
N ASN A 86 7.25 21.96 14.65
CA ASN A 86 6.09 22.62 14.02
C ASN A 86 4.71 22.19 14.60
N LEU A 87 4.63 21.95 15.90
CA LEU A 87 3.38 21.58 16.56
C LEU A 87 2.29 22.64 16.39
N ASP A 88 2.66 23.91 16.34
CA ASP A 88 1.79 25.09 16.12
C ASP A 88 1.22 25.20 14.71
N SER A 89 1.78 24.44 13.75
CA SER A 89 1.27 24.37 12.38
C SER A 89 0.17 23.31 12.18
N VAL A 90 -0.18 22.56 13.22
CA VAL A 90 -1.24 21.55 13.16
C VAL A 90 -2.59 22.21 12.92
N PHE A 91 -3.28 21.77 11.88
CA PHE A 91 -4.59 22.29 11.52
C PHE A 91 -5.70 21.64 12.34
N PHE A 92 -6.54 22.48 12.94
CA PHE A 92 -7.77 22.05 13.61
C PHE A 92 -9.00 22.46 12.81
N SER A 93 -9.87 21.48 12.58
CA SER A 93 -11.21 21.70 12.04
C SER A 93 -12.16 22.04 13.19
N ILE A 94 -13.03 23.01 12.96
CA ILE A 94 -14.07 23.41 13.91
C ILE A 94 -15.42 23.13 13.27
N ASP A 95 -16.14 22.15 13.81
CA ASP A 95 -17.51 21.81 13.41
C ASP A 95 -18.48 22.51 14.37
N GLN A 96 -19.03 23.63 13.92
CA GLN A 96 -19.92 24.47 14.73
C GLN A 96 -21.27 23.79 15.03
N ASP A 97 -21.71 22.90 14.13
CA ASP A 97 -23.01 22.21 14.28
C ASP A 97 -22.90 21.11 15.33
N LYS A 98 -21.74 20.43 15.39
CA LYS A 98 -21.49 19.35 16.34
C LYS A 98 -20.76 19.82 17.60
N ASN A 99 -20.37 21.11 17.67
CA ASN A 99 -19.53 21.66 18.71
C ASN A 99 -18.24 20.82 18.91
N LEU A 100 -17.53 20.49 17.82
CA LEU A 100 -16.36 19.64 17.84
C LEU A 100 -15.16 20.36 17.25
N ILE A 101 -14.04 20.37 17.97
CA ILE A 101 -12.74 20.90 17.54
C ILE A 101 -11.77 19.71 17.50
N TYR A 102 -11.11 19.48 16.36
CA TYR A 102 -10.23 18.32 16.20
C TYR A 102 -9.20 18.52 15.10
N ASN A 103 -8.04 17.88 15.26
CA ASN A 103 -7.07 17.75 14.19
C ASN A 103 -7.46 16.58 13.27
N ALA A 104 -7.81 16.89 12.02
CA ALA A 104 -8.21 15.89 11.03
C ALA A 104 -7.05 14.93 10.69
N ASP A 105 -5.83 15.48 10.61
CA ASP A 105 -4.60 14.69 10.49
C ASP A 105 -4.03 14.47 11.90
N SER A 106 -4.03 13.21 12.33
CA SER A 106 -3.55 12.83 13.66
C SER A 106 -2.05 13.10 13.81
N LEU A 107 -1.63 13.49 14.99
CA LEU A 107 -0.22 13.64 15.36
C LEU A 107 0.51 12.28 15.25
N PRO A 108 1.83 12.26 15.04
CA PRO A 108 2.62 11.03 15.02
C PRO A 108 2.45 10.20 16.29
N LYS A 109 2.55 8.86 16.16
CA LYS A 109 2.51 7.98 17.33
C LYS A 109 3.61 8.34 18.34
N GLY A 110 3.21 8.41 19.60
CA GLY A 110 4.12 8.73 20.70
C GLY A 110 4.29 10.22 20.97
N THR A 111 3.55 11.08 20.24
CA THR A 111 3.48 12.50 20.61
C THR A 111 2.84 12.62 21.99
N ASP A 112 3.56 13.24 22.92
CA ASP A 112 3.06 13.50 24.26
C ASP A 112 2.08 14.68 24.22
N VAL A 113 0.81 14.39 24.49
CA VAL A 113 -0.27 15.39 24.50
C VAL A 113 -0.75 15.75 25.89
N SER A 114 -0.04 15.31 26.94
CA SER A 114 -0.42 15.52 28.33
C SER A 114 -0.22 16.97 28.80
N HIS A 115 0.64 17.75 28.12
CA HIS A 115 1.00 19.11 28.52
C HIS A 115 1.16 20.03 27.32
N LEU A 116 0.04 20.34 26.62
CA LEU A 116 0.06 21.21 25.45
C LEU A 116 -0.52 22.58 25.77
N THR A 117 0.15 23.63 25.35
CA THR A 117 -0.41 24.97 25.36
C THR A 117 -1.30 25.17 24.13
N VAL A 118 -2.31 26.00 24.25
CA VAL A 118 -3.29 26.25 23.20
C VAL A 118 -3.52 27.74 22.97
N SER A 119 -3.94 28.07 21.75
CA SER A 119 -4.44 29.40 21.42
C SER A 119 -5.82 29.29 20.78
N VAL A 120 -6.79 30.00 21.33
CA VAL A 120 -8.17 30.04 20.85
C VAL A 120 -8.50 31.45 20.39
N THR A 121 -9.05 31.57 19.18
CA THR A 121 -9.51 32.87 18.66
C THR A 121 -11.03 32.87 18.57
N PHE A 122 -11.63 33.91 19.10
CA PHE A 122 -13.06 34.16 19.04
C PHE A 122 -13.33 35.26 18.03
N PRO A 123 -14.37 35.19 17.17
CA PRO A 123 -14.70 36.24 16.23
C PRO A 123 -15.22 37.51 16.92
N ASN A 124 -15.80 37.37 18.13
CA ASN A 124 -16.31 38.43 18.97
C ASN A 124 -15.79 38.24 20.40
N ALA A 125 -15.85 39.33 21.21
CA ALA A 125 -15.50 39.20 22.62
C ALA A 125 -16.43 38.22 23.36
N VAL A 126 -15.83 37.39 24.20
CA VAL A 126 -16.53 36.43 25.06
C VAL A 126 -16.40 36.82 26.51
N GLY A 127 -17.34 36.42 27.35
CA GLY A 127 -17.30 36.71 28.79
C GLY A 127 -16.31 35.82 29.52
N LYS A 128 -16.27 34.54 29.20
CA LYS A 128 -15.38 33.56 29.80
C LYS A 128 -15.18 32.34 28.90
N ALA A 129 -13.98 31.78 28.91
CA ALA A 129 -13.69 30.51 28.28
C ALA A 129 -12.96 29.60 29.28
N VAL A 130 -13.38 28.32 29.42
CA VAL A 130 -12.85 27.39 30.41
C VAL A 130 -12.64 26.02 29.75
N PHE A 131 -11.45 25.48 29.91
CA PHE A 131 -11.19 24.07 29.60
C PHE A 131 -11.56 23.20 30.80
N LYS A 132 -12.34 22.14 30.53
CA LYS A 132 -12.69 21.11 31.50
C LYS A 132 -11.99 19.83 31.11
N VAL A 133 -11.00 19.46 31.89
CA VAL A 133 -10.10 18.32 31.63
C VAL A 133 -10.48 17.15 32.53
N SER A 134 -10.74 16.00 31.95
CA SER A 134 -10.98 14.75 32.70
C SER A 134 -9.65 14.09 33.04
N GLU A 135 -9.42 13.75 34.31
CA GLU A 135 -8.22 13.02 34.73
C GLU A 135 -8.33 11.50 34.48
N SER A 136 -9.54 10.99 34.21
CA SER A 136 -9.79 9.60 33.79
C SER A 136 -11.17 9.47 33.13
N GLU A 137 -11.39 8.37 32.35
CA GLU A 137 -12.70 8.07 31.73
C GLU A 137 -13.83 7.86 32.74
N TRP A 138 -13.50 7.64 34.01
CA TRP A 138 -14.45 7.23 35.08
C TRP A 138 -14.72 8.31 36.13
N MET A 139 -14.02 9.48 36.05
CA MET A 139 -14.22 10.58 36.99
C MET A 139 -15.26 11.57 36.46
N GLU A 140 -16.31 11.84 37.30
CA GLU A 140 -17.29 12.89 37.01
C GLU A 140 -16.74 14.31 37.24
N GLU A 141 -15.75 14.47 38.15
CA GLU A 141 -15.10 15.77 38.42
C GLU A 141 -14.05 16.07 37.36
N LYS A 142 -14.23 17.20 36.69
CA LYS A 142 -13.30 17.72 35.69
C LYS A 142 -12.51 18.87 36.30
N LYS A 143 -11.19 18.88 36.08
CA LYS A 143 -10.34 20.01 36.41
C LYS A 143 -10.68 21.18 35.47
N GLU A 144 -10.97 22.35 36.06
CA GLU A 144 -11.24 23.56 35.29
C GLU A 144 -9.97 24.39 35.14
N VAL A 145 -9.66 24.79 33.90
CA VAL A 145 -8.56 25.71 33.56
C VAL A 145 -9.17 26.87 32.80
N GLU A 146 -9.14 28.07 33.40
CA GLU A 146 -9.64 29.27 32.74
C GLU A 146 -8.68 29.69 31.64
N TYR A 147 -9.20 29.87 30.43
CA TYR A 147 -8.41 30.29 29.29
C TYR A 147 -8.23 31.79 29.25
N SER A 148 -6.97 32.23 29.16
CA SER A 148 -6.60 33.61 28.85
C SER A 148 -5.55 33.57 27.73
N SER A 149 -5.62 34.53 26.80
CA SER A 149 -4.59 34.70 25.76
C SER A 149 -3.21 35.09 26.32
N GLU A 150 -3.16 35.50 27.57
CA GLU A 150 -1.92 35.92 28.25
C GLU A 150 -1.32 34.82 29.13
N THR A 151 -2.07 33.74 29.40
CA THR A 151 -1.59 32.62 30.21
C THR A 151 -1.17 31.43 29.33
N THR A 152 -0.05 30.80 29.71
CA THR A 152 0.52 29.63 29.04
C THR A 152 0.21 28.33 29.78
N ASP A 153 -0.96 28.24 30.41
CA ASP A 153 -1.37 27.01 31.09
C ASP A 153 -1.45 25.86 30.12
N SER A 154 -0.91 24.73 30.52
CA SER A 154 -0.95 23.53 29.71
C SER A 154 -2.22 22.74 29.96
N ILE A 155 -2.75 22.17 28.89
CA ILE A 155 -3.95 21.31 28.89
C ILE A 155 -3.51 19.88 28.59
N ASP A 156 -4.09 18.92 29.33
CA ASP A 156 -3.91 17.51 29.10
C ASP A 156 -4.98 17.01 28.11
N PHE A 157 -4.52 16.57 26.92
CA PHE A 157 -5.36 16.02 25.86
C PHE A 157 -5.25 14.50 25.75
N THR A 158 -4.77 13.80 26.75
CA THR A 158 -4.78 12.32 26.79
C THR A 158 -6.20 11.77 26.75
N HIS A 159 -7.17 12.55 27.24
CA HIS A 159 -8.60 12.31 27.17
C HIS A 159 -9.30 13.47 26.44
N PRO A 160 -10.55 13.29 25.94
CA PRO A 160 -11.32 14.39 25.36
C PRO A 160 -11.52 15.52 26.37
N VAL A 161 -11.26 16.75 25.91
CA VAL A 161 -11.35 17.97 26.72
C VAL A 161 -12.58 18.75 26.27
N GLU A 162 -13.29 19.34 27.20
CA GLU A 162 -14.38 20.28 26.90
C GLU A 162 -13.86 21.72 26.98
N LEU A 163 -14.18 22.54 25.97
CA LEU A 163 -14.01 23.99 25.99
C LEU A 163 -15.38 24.64 26.14
N GLN A 164 -15.66 25.18 27.32
CA GLN A 164 -16.89 25.89 27.61
C GLN A 164 -16.69 27.39 27.38
N VAL A 165 -17.48 27.98 26.47
CA VAL A 165 -17.44 29.37 26.11
C VAL A 165 -18.74 30.04 26.55
N THR A 166 -18.63 31.08 27.37
CA THR A 166 -19.75 31.91 27.84
C THR A 166 -19.74 33.21 27.08
N SER A 167 -20.89 33.62 26.56
CA SER A 167 -21.07 34.91 25.88
C SER A 167 -20.72 36.10 26.75
N GLN A 168 -20.45 37.27 26.16
CA GLN A 168 -20.08 38.47 26.88
C GLN A 168 -21.17 38.94 27.82
N ASP A 169 -22.46 38.75 27.49
CA ASP A 169 -23.61 39.05 28.34
C ASP A 169 -23.94 37.98 29.40
N GLY A 170 -23.18 36.89 29.42
CA GLY A 170 -23.32 35.80 30.37
C GLY A 170 -24.54 34.89 30.17
N LYS A 171 -25.36 35.12 29.12
CA LYS A 171 -26.63 34.40 28.95
C LYS A 171 -26.54 33.14 28.13
N VAL A 172 -25.55 33.04 27.23
CA VAL A 172 -25.37 31.89 26.34
C VAL A 172 -24.10 31.17 26.71
N VAL A 173 -24.19 29.86 26.84
CA VAL A 173 -23.06 28.97 27.10
C VAL A 173 -23.01 27.91 26.03
N ARG A 174 -21.86 27.75 25.37
CA ARG A 174 -21.60 26.68 24.39
C ARG A 174 -20.43 25.84 24.85
N THR A 175 -20.55 24.54 24.74
CA THR A 175 -19.48 23.60 25.07
C THR A 175 -19.02 22.87 23.81
N TYR A 176 -17.75 23.02 23.49
CA TYR A 176 -17.07 22.28 22.41
C TYR A 176 -16.35 21.10 23.00
N GLU A 177 -16.42 19.95 22.34
CA GLU A 177 -15.50 18.84 22.58
C GLU A 177 -14.21 19.10 21.79
N VAL A 178 -13.06 19.09 22.46
CA VAL A 178 -11.74 19.28 21.83
C VAL A 178 -11.00 17.96 21.83
N ARG A 179 -10.64 17.46 20.63
CA ARG A 179 -9.90 16.22 20.45
C ARG A 179 -8.56 16.49 19.77
N VAL A 180 -7.49 16.08 20.44
CA VAL A 180 -6.15 16.00 19.83
C VAL A 180 -5.88 14.55 19.46
N ASN A 181 -6.06 14.23 18.18
CA ASN A 181 -5.89 12.88 17.70
C ASN A 181 -4.40 12.55 17.52
N VAL A 182 -3.98 11.41 18.04
CA VAL A 182 -2.63 10.85 17.89
C VAL A 182 -2.73 9.47 17.23
N HIS A 183 -1.87 9.20 16.25
CA HIS A 183 -1.83 7.89 15.60
C HIS A 183 -1.47 6.79 16.60
N GLN A 184 -2.22 5.69 16.55
CA GLN A 184 -1.97 4.52 17.39
C GLN A 184 -0.86 3.62 16.82
N MET A 185 -0.53 3.77 15.54
CA MET A 185 0.48 2.98 14.82
C MET A 185 1.60 3.87 14.30
N GLN A 186 2.82 3.29 14.19
CA GLN A 186 3.96 3.97 13.58
C GLN A 186 3.73 4.13 12.07
N ALA A 187 4.12 5.28 11.53
CA ALA A 187 4.21 5.47 10.09
C ALA A 187 5.25 4.53 9.48
N ASP A 188 5.05 4.13 8.22
CA ASP A 188 5.94 3.26 7.45
C ASP A 188 6.31 1.95 8.17
N SER A 189 5.39 1.42 8.98
CA SER A 189 5.54 0.14 9.66
C SER A 189 4.74 -0.97 8.98
N LEU A 190 5.33 -2.14 8.87
CA LEU A 190 4.65 -3.36 8.42
C LEU A 190 3.84 -3.92 9.59
N TYR A 191 2.54 -3.89 9.45
CA TYR A 191 1.60 -4.42 10.43
C TYR A 191 0.93 -5.69 9.89
N TRP A 192 0.87 -6.73 10.72
CA TRP A 192 0.18 -7.98 10.42
C TRP A 192 -1.05 -8.13 11.30
N ASP A 193 -2.21 -8.36 10.67
CA ASP A 193 -3.48 -8.51 11.39
C ASP A 193 -3.68 -9.96 11.84
N GLN A 194 -3.42 -10.22 13.12
CA GLN A 194 -3.61 -11.55 13.70
C GLN A 194 -5.07 -12.03 13.63
N LYS A 195 -6.05 -11.11 13.69
CA LYS A 195 -7.48 -11.45 13.63
C LYS A 195 -7.94 -11.79 12.20
N ALA A 196 -7.25 -11.28 11.21
CA ALA A 196 -7.50 -11.57 9.80
C ALA A 196 -6.82 -12.85 9.30
N ARG A 197 -5.99 -13.50 10.13
CA ARG A 197 -5.38 -14.79 9.80
C ARG A 197 -6.45 -15.81 9.41
N ARG A 198 -6.20 -16.56 8.33
CA ARG A 198 -7.03 -17.67 7.84
C ARG A 198 -6.20 -18.92 7.70
N ASP A 199 -6.85 -20.08 7.71
CA ASP A 199 -6.22 -21.34 7.31
C ASP A 199 -6.19 -21.46 5.78
N LEU A 200 -5.33 -22.33 5.26
CA LEU A 200 -5.31 -22.70 3.85
C LEU A 200 -6.69 -23.25 3.43
N PRO A 201 -7.14 -22.96 2.20
CA PRO A 201 -8.52 -23.28 1.81
C PRO A 201 -8.74 -24.78 1.62
N ASN A 202 -9.94 -25.23 2.02
CA ASN A 202 -10.46 -26.57 1.77
C ASN A 202 -9.56 -27.72 2.23
N THR A 203 -8.70 -27.51 3.23
CA THR A 203 -7.82 -28.54 3.80
C THR A 203 -8.48 -29.25 4.97
N SER A 204 -7.99 -30.46 5.26
CA SER A 204 -8.36 -31.22 6.46
C SER A 204 -7.69 -30.73 7.76
N GLY A 205 -6.90 -29.63 7.70
CA GLY A 205 -6.16 -29.05 8.83
C GLY A 205 -4.69 -29.43 8.92
N ASN A 206 -4.25 -30.47 8.19
CA ASN A 206 -2.85 -30.95 8.16
C ASN A 206 -2.32 -31.01 6.73
N PRO A 207 -2.08 -29.86 6.06
CA PRO A 207 -1.51 -29.86 4.72
C PRO A 207 -0.07 -30.39 4.76
N LYS A 208 0.30 -31.15 3.73
CA LYS A 208 1.68 -31.67 3.53
C LYS A 208 2.50 -30.74 2.67
N ASN A 209 1.91 -30.25 1.58
CA ASN A 209 2.49 -29.25 0.68
C ASN A 209 1.40 -28.29 0.23
N ALA A 210 1.78 -27.05 -0.03
CA ALA A 210 0.89 -26.04 -0.58
C ALA A 210 1.65 -25.08 -1.47
N LYS A 211 1.03 -24.67 -2.57
CA LYS A 211 1.50 -23.59 -3.46
C LYS A 211 0.30 -22.79 -3.93
N CYS A 212 0.40 -21.48 -3.78
CA CYS A 212 -0.61 -20.54 -4.23
C CYS A 212 -0.04 -19.70 -5.39
N VAL A 213 -0.85 -19.47 -6.41
CA VAL A 213 -0.48 -18.70 -7.61
C VAL A 213 -1.60 -17.70 -7.94
N GLU A 214 -1.25 -16.62 -8.62
CA GLU A 214 -2.22 -15.65 -9.15
C GLU A 214 -2.33 -15.85 -10.67
N GLN A 215 -3.57 -15.78 -11.20
CA GLN A 215 -3.85 -15.74 -12.63
C GLN A 215 -5.05 -14.83 -12.90
N ASN A 216 -4.82 -13.75 -13.65
CA ASN A 216 -5.86 -12.83 -14.11
C ASN A 216 -6.77 -12.34 -12.97
N GLY A 217 -6.17 -11.92 -11.85
CA GLY A 217 -6.88 -11.40 -10.68
C GLY A 217 -7.59 -12.47 -9.83
N ASN A 218 -7.36 -13.76 -10.11
CA ASN A 218 -7.81 -14.85 -9.27
C ASN A 218 -6.62 -15.58 -8.64
N TYR A 219 -6.82 -16.07 -7.44
CA TYR A 219 -5.82 -16.81 -6.67
C TYR A 219 -6.20 -18.27 -6.64
N PHE A 220 -5.24 -19.14 -6.94
CA PHE A 220 -5.41 -20.58 -6.99
C PHE A 220 -4.44 -21.20 -5.99
N CYS A 221 -4.95 -21.98 -5.06
CA CYS A 221 -4.15 -22.66 -4.05
C CYS A 221 -4.25 -24.17 -4.24
N LEU A 222 -3.13 -24.79 -4.66
CA LEU A 222 -2.99 -26.24 -4.75
C LEU A 222 -2.40 -26.74 -3.44
N VAL A 223 -3.09 -27.65 -2.80
CA VAL A 223 -2.69 -28.23 -1.51
C VAL A 223 -2.71 -29.74 -1.60
N THR A 224 -1.70 -30.39 -1.03
CA THR A 224 -1.73 -31.84 -0.76
C THR A 224 -2.02 -32.05 0.70
N ASP A 225 -3.03 -32.83 0.99
CA ASP A 225 -3.36 -33.23 2.36
C ASP A 225 -3.43 -34.78 2.47
N THR A 226 -4.03 -35.25 3.56
CA THR A 226 -4.17 -36.71 3.82
C THR A 226 -5.07 -37.42 2.78
N TYR A 227 -5.92 -36.70 2.08
CA TYR A 227 -6.94 -37.22 1.16
C TYR A 227 -6.57 -37.00 -0.31
N GLY A 228 -5.40 -36.42 -0.59
CA GLY A 228 -4.93 -36.18 -1.96
C GLY A 228 -4.78 -34.70 -2.29
N TYR A 229 -4.99 -34.32 -3.55
CA TYR A 229 -4.80 -32.97 -4.04
C TYR A 229 -6.10 -32.19 -4.00
N VAL A 230 -6.01 -30.94 -3.55
CA VAL A 230 -7.12 -30.00 -3.49
C VAL A 230 -6.69 -28.71 -4.19
N LEU A 231 -7.40 -28.32 -5.23
CA LEU A 231 -7.24 -27.01 -5.88
C LEU A 231 -8.40 -26.10 -5.45
N SER A 232 -8.08 -24.93 -5.00
CA SER A 232 -9.06 -23.94 -4.54
C SER A 232 -8.85 -22.62 -5.24
N LYS A 233 -9.95 -21.88 -5.53
CA LYS A 233 -9.94 -20.60 -6.23
C LYS A 233 -10.65 -19.53 -5.41
N ALA A 234 -10.11 -18.30 -5.43
CA ALA A 234 -10.74 -17.12 -4.85
C ALA A 234 -10.34 -15.87 -5.64
N SER A 235 -11.14 -14.81 -5.55
CA SER A 235 -10.80 -13.48 -6.09
C SER A 235 -9.90 -12.65 -5.15
N ASN A 236 -9.75 -13.08 -3.90
CA ASN A 236 -8.90 -12.45 -2.89
C ASN A 236 -8.40 -13.51 -1.91
N PRO A 237 -7.09 -13.56 -1.58
CA PRO A 237 -6.54 -14.56 -0.66
C PRO A 237 -7.13 -14.49 0.76
N GLY A 238 -7.61 -13.32 1.21
CA GLY A 238 -8.25 -13.13 2.50
C GLY A 238 -9.72 -13.52 2.56
N GLN A 239 -10.29 -14.03 1.46
CA GLN A 239 -11.69 -14.43 1.38
C GLN A 239 -12.00 -15.59 2.35
N GLY A 240 -13.15 -15.52 3.01
CA GLY A 240 -13.52 -16.53 4.03
C GLY A 240 -13.85 -17.91 3.44
N SER A 241 -14.29 -17.97 2.19
CA SER A 241 -14.57 -19.22 1.46
C SER A 241 -13.95 -19.19 0.08
N TRP A 242 -13.27 -20.28 -0.29
CA TRP A 242 -12.70 -20.50 -1.61
C TRP A 242 -13.52 -21.56 -2.33
N GLU A 243 -13.73 -21.36 -3.63
CA GLU A 243 -14.33 -22.36 -4.50
C GLU A 243 -13.37 -23.55 -4.64
N ARG A 244 -13.88 -24.77 -4.41
CA ARG A 244 -13.11 -25.98 -4.65
C ARG A 244 -13.25 -26.38 -6.12
N LEU A 245 -12.13 -26.51 -6.81
CA LEU A 245 -12.09 -26.95 -8.19
C LEU A 245 -11.76 -28.45 -8.26
N SER A 246 -12.23 -29.08 -9.34
CA SER A 246 -11.81 -30.44 -9.66
C SER A 246 -10.38 -30.41 -10.19
N VAL A 247 -9.50 -31.22 -9.63
CA VAL A 247 -8.12 -31.40 -10.08
C VAL A 247 -7.82 -32.89 -10.16
N ALA A 248 -7.16 -33.33 -11.25
CA ALA A 248 -6.75 -34.70 -11.44
C ALA A 248 -5.38 -34.75 -12.11
N PHE A 249 -4.48 -35.53 -11.57
CA PHE A 249 -3.15 -35.75 -12.12
C PHE A 249 -3.03 -37.21 -12.59
N SER A 250 -2.50 -37.42 -13.79
CA SER A 250 -2.10 -38.74 -14.32
C SER A 250 -0.65 -39.10 -13.96
N PHE A 251 0.03 -38.21 -13.24
CA PHE A 251 1.42 -38.31 -12.79
C PHE A 251 1.52 -37.82 -11.32
N GLU A 252 2.65 -38.04 -10.69
CA GLU A 252 2.92 -37.52 -9.35
C GLU A 252 3.44 -36.06 -9.47
N PRO A 253 2.66 -35.04 -9.06
CA PRO A 253 3.05 -33.64 -9.22
C PRO A 253 3.99 -33.17 -8.11
N ASP A 254 5.00 -32.39 -8.45
CA ASP A 254 5.72 -31.57 -7.51
C ASP A 254 4.92 -30.25 -7.25
N VAL A 255 4.15 -30.24 -6.17
CA VAL A 255 3.28 -29.11 -5.81
C VAL A 255 4.06 -27.79 -5.66
N ALA A 256 5.33 -27.84 -5.24
CA ALA A 256 6.16 -26.64 -5.07
C ALA A 256 6.48 -25.95 -6.41
N SER A 257 6.46 -26.69 -7.52
CA SER A 257 6.69 -26.21 -8.88
C SER A 257 5.47 -25.57 -9.54
N PHE A 258 4.28 -25.59 -8.90
CA PHE A 258 3.04 -25.08 -9.48
C PHE A 258 3.13 -23.59 -9.77
N VAL A 259 2.91 -23.19 -11.02
CA VAL A 259 2.90 -21.79 -11.48
C VAL A 259 1.76 -21.54 -12.46
N ALA A 260 1.38 -20.28 -12.61
CA ALA A 260 0.36 -19.85 -13.56
C ALA A 260 0.94 -18.79 -14.51
N SER A 261 0.75 -18.99 -15.81
CA SER A 261 0.89 -17.97 -16.84
C SER A 261 -0.47 -17.29 -17.06
N THR A 262 -0.53 -16.33 -17.98
CA THR A 262 -1.79 -15.63 -18.31
C THR A 262 -2.87 -16.57 -18.87
N ASP A 263 -2.50 -17.70 -19.46
CA ASP A 263 -3.41 -18.60 -20.19
C ASP A 263 -3.43 -20.06 -19.70
N ALA A 264 -2.50 -20.45 -18.84
CA ALA A 264 -2.38 -21.83 -18.41
C ALA A 264 -1.73 -21.99 -17.04
N PHE A 265 -1.96 -23.15 -16.43
CA PHE A 265 -1.18 -23.65 -15.31
C PHE A 265 -0.07 -24.56 -15.80
N TYR A 266 1.03 -24.57 -15.05
CA TYR A 266 2.17 -25.45 -15.30
C TYR A 266 2.65 -26.06 -13.99
N ILE A 267 3.12 -27.29 -14.06
CA ILE A 267 3.66 -28.03 -12.92
C ILE A 267 4.66 -29.05 -13.42
N LEU A 268 5.67 -29.35 -12.61
CA LEU A 268 6.55 -30.49 -12.88
C LEU A 268 5.98 -31.77 -12.25
N SER A 269 6.27 -32.89 -12.87
CA SER A 269 6.23 -34.18 -12.16
C SER A 269 7.41 -34.27 -11.19
N THR A 270 7.36 -35.19 -10.24
CA THR A 270 8.50 -35.49 -9.34
C THR A 270 9.74 -35.98 -10.10
N GLU A 271 9.59 -36.37 -11.37
CA GLU A 271 10.67 -36.73 -12.28
C GLU A 271 11.17 -35.58 -13.15
N GLY A 272 10.55 -34.40 -13.02
CA GLY A 272 10.95 -33.17 -13.71
C GLY A 272 10.28 -32.94 -15.08
N GLU A 273 9.30 -33.76 -15.46
CA GLU A 273 8.54 -33.55 -16.69
C GLU A 273 7.59 -32.37 -16.54
N LEU A 274 7.58 -31.46 -17.52
CA LEU A 274 6.70 -30.28 -17.51
C LEU A 274 5.32 -30.65 -18.06
N TYR A 275 4.28 -30.36 -17.26
CA TYR A 275 2.89 -30.50 -17.66
C TYR A 275 2.18 -29.14 -17.71
N LYS A 276 1.24 -29.01 -18.63
CA LYS A 276 0.41 -27.79 -18.85
C LYS A 276 -1.07 -28.15 -18.73
N SER A 277 -1.84 -27.26 -18.08
CA SER A 277 -3.31 -27.30 -18.04
C SER A 277 -3.88 -25.96 -18.51
N THR A 278 -4.87 -26.00 -19.41
CA THR A 278 -5.62 -24.82 -19.89
C THR A 278 -7.05 -24.79 -19.37
N ASP A 279 -7.46 -25.76 -18.57
CA ASP A 279 -8.81 -25.95 -18.03
C ASP A 279 -8.86 -25.90 -16.49
N GLN A 280 -7.96 -25.10 -15.89
CA GLN A 280 -7.84 -24.90 -14.44
C GLN A 280 -7.56 -26.20 -13.67
N GLY A 281 -6.71 -27.08 -14.20
CA GLY A 281 -6.22 -28.27 -13.52
C GLY A 281 -7.09 -29.53 -13.70
N GLN A 282 -8.14 -29.49 -14.54
CA GLN A 282 -8.97 -30.66 -14.81
C GLN A 282 -8.25 -31.69 -15.65
N SER A 283 -7.44 -31.25 -16.61
CA SER A 283 -6.58 -32.09 -17.41
C SER A 283 -5.19 -31.50 -17.59
N TRP A 284 -4.20 -32.37 -17.79
CA TRP A 284 -2.80 -31.98 -17.92
C TRP A 284 -2.20 -32.68 -19.15
N ILE A 285 -1.45 -31.91 -19.91
CA ILE A 285 -0.79 -32.31 -21.15
C ILE A 285 0.71 -32.25 -20.93
N ASP A 286 1.43 -33.32 -21.24
CA ASP A 286 2.89 -33.32 -21.24
C ASP A 286 3.43 -32.38 -22.32
N CYS A 287 4.32 -31.47 -21.91
CA CYS A 287 4.94 -30.48 -22.79
C CYS A 287 6.14 -31.06 -23.57
N GLY A 288 6.56 -32.27 -23.28
CA GLY A 288 7.71 -32.92 -23.91
C GLY A 288 9.06 -32.30 -23.56
N VAL A 289 9.16 -31.65 -22.41
CA VAL A 289 10.41 -31.09 -21.87
C VAL A 289 10.61 -31.53 -20.44
N GLN A 290 11.87 -31.68 -20.04
CA GLN A 290 12.24 -32.08 -18.69
C GLN A 290 13.09 -30.96 -18.07
N TRP A 291 12.66 -30.47 -16.92
CA TRP A 291 13.31 -29.40 -16.19
C TRP A 291 13.67 -29.83 -14.76
N HIS A 292 14.69 -29.19 -14.21
CA HIS A 292 15.06 -29.33 -12.83
C HIS A 292 14.14 -28.46 -11.93
N SER A 293 13.84 -27.24 -12.35
CA SER A 293 12.97 -26.33 -11.58
C SER A 293 12.29 -25.32 -12.50
N ILE A 294 11.10 -24.87 -12.08
CA ILE A 294 10.41 -23.71 -12.64
C ILE A 294 10.79 -22.47 -11.84
N LYS A 295 11.15 -21.37 -12.52
CA LYS A 295 11.44 -20.08 -11.89
C LYS A 295 10.22 -19.17 -11.77
N GLY A 296 9.25 -19.35 -12.65
CA GLY A 296 8.00 -18.59 -12.68
C GLY A 296 7.49 -18.39 -14.09
N ALA A 297 6.43 -17.57 -14.22
CA ALA A 297 5.83 -17.24 -15.50
C ALA A 297 6.09 -15.77 -15.87
N TYR A 298 6.29 -15.51 -17.15
CA TYR A 298 6.42 -14.20 -17.73
C TYR A 298 5.48 -14.06 -18.95
N GLY A 299 4.34 -13.40 -18.75
CA GLY A 299 3.28 -13.40 -19.75
C GLY A 299 2.73 -14.81 -20.00
N GLN A 300 2.82 -15.28 -21.23
CA GLN A 300 2.39 -16.63 -21.63
C GLN A 300 3.49 -17.68 -21.48
N LYS A 301 4.72 -17.27 -21.21
CA LYS A 301 5.86 -18.18 -21.07
C LYS A 301 6.06 -18.59 -19.62
N VAL A 302 6.59 -19.79 -19.42
CA VAL A 302 7.21 -20.21 -18.16
C VAL A 302 8.71 -20.33 -18.36
N LEU A 303 9.44 -19.95 -17.32
CA LEU A 303 10.90 -19.91 -17.29
C LEU A 303 11.39 -21.04 -16.38
N GLY A 304 12.31 -21.84 -16.88
CA GLY A 304 12.83 -22.98 -16.16
C GLY A 304 14.33 -23.11 -16.22
N VAL A 305 14.83 -24.07 -15.46
CA VAL A 305 16.22 -24.52 -15.46
C VAL A 305 16.25 -25.99 -15.83
N MET A 306 17.09 -26.33 -16.78
CA MET A 306 17.32 -27.73 -17.20
C MET A 306 18.80 -28.09 -17.09
N SER A 307 19.09 -29.38 -17.06
CA SER A 307 20.44 -29.90 -17.20
C SER A 307 20.53 -30.76 -18.47
N GLU A 308 21.49 -30.44 -19.33
CA GLU A 308 21.72 -31.18 -20.57
C GLU A 308 23.22 -31.40 -20.73
N GLY A 309 23.61 -32.68 -20.87
CA GLY A 309 25.03 -33.04 -21.01
C GLY A 309 25.91 -32.67 -19.82
N GLY A 310 25.35 -32.48 -18.63
CA GLY A 310 26.05 -32.02 -17.42
C GLY A 310 26.18 -30.49 -17.30
N GLU A 311 25.64 -29.76 -18.25
CA GLU A 311 25.57 -28.28 -18.19
C GLU A 311 24.19 -27.81 -17.77
N TRP A 312 24.15 -26.81 -16.90
CA TRP A 312 22.93 -26.16 -16.49
C TRP A 312 22.56 -25.03 -17.45
N LYS A 313 21.29 -24.98 -17.88
CA LYS A 313 20.80 -24.03 -18.87
C LYS A 313 19.49 -23.40 -18.45
N HIS A 314 19.31 -22.12 -18.79
CA HIS A 314 18.00 -21.48 -18.83
C HIS A 314 17.20 -22.05 -19.99
N ASP A 315 15.93 -22.30 -19.75
CA ASP A 315 14.97 -22.71 -20.78
C ASP A 315 13.64 -21.99 -20.60
N GLU A 316 12.84 -21.93 -21.64
CA GLU A 316 11.49 -21.35 -21.62
C GLU A 316 10.49 -22.25 -22.35
N TYR A 317 9.25 -22.20 -21.94
CA TYR A 317 8.18 -22.90 -22.64
C TYR A 317 6.97 -21.98 -22.85
N PRO A 318 6.36 -21.91 -24.07
CA PRO A 318 6.86 -22.55 -25.29
C PRO A 318 8.16 -21.88 -25.79
N ARG A 319 9.07 -22.71 -26.29
CA ARG A 319 10.39 -22.24 -26.75
C ARG A 319 10.31 -21.30 -27.94
N GLY A 320 9.41 -21.58 -28.90
CA GLY A 320 9.41 -20.82 -30.15
C GLY A 320 10.77 -20.90 -30.86
N SER A 321 11.44 -19.75 -31.00
CA SER A 321 12.81 -19.63 -31.53
C SER A 321 13.90 -19.60 -30.45
N PHE A 322 13.53 -19.70 -29.18
CA PHE A 322 14.48 -19.69 -28.06
C PHE A 322 15.35 -20.95 -28.06
N THR A 323 16.62 -20.77 -27.76
CA THR A 323 17.58 -21.87 -27.57
C THR A 323 18.09 -21.82 -26.14
N PRO A 324 18.13 -22.95 -25.41
CA PRO A 324 18.62 -22.98 -24.03
C PRO A 324 20.03 -22.41 -23.90
N VAL A 325 20.22 -21.52 -22.91
CA VAL A 325 21.45 -20.74 -22.67
C VAL A 325 22.06 -21.17 -21.35
N ALA A 326 23.40 -21.34 -21.32
CA ALA A 326 24.12 -21.67 -20.08
C ALA A 326 23.81 -20.66 -18.97
N ILE A 327 23.63 -21.14 -17.76
CA ILE A 327 23.36 -20.29 -16.59
C ILE A 327 24.66 -19.77 -15.99
N ASP A 328 24.58 -18.59 -15.37
CA ASP A 328 25.65 -18.04 -14.56
C ASP A 328 25.85 -18.92 -13.29
N PRO A 329 27.10 -19.18 -12.85
CA PRO A 329 27.35 -19.95 -11.63
C PRO A 329 26.66 -19.42 -10.35
N LEU A 330 26.36 -18.13 -10.30
CA LEU A 330 25.66 -17.46 -9.20
C LEU A 330 24.13 -17.37 -9.42
N PHE A 331 23.60 -18.00 -10.45
CA PHE A 331 22.14 -18.09 -10.65
C PHE A 331 21.56 -19.24 -9.82
N PRO A 332 20.43 -19.04 -9.12
CA PRO A 332 19.83 -20.10 -8.32
C PRO A 332 19.13 -21.14 -9.19
N ILE A 333 19.47 -22.40 -9.01
CA ILE A 333 18.75 -23.51 -9.61
C ILE A 333 17.60 -23.99 -8.72
N ASP A 334 17.72 -23.81 -7.39
CA ASP A 334 16.75 -24.26 -6.39
C ASP A 334 16.38 -23.16 -5.41
N ASN A 335 15.21 -23.26 -4.79
CA ASN A 335 14.75 -22.52 -3.60
C ASN A 335 14.94 -21.00 -3.67
N SER A 336 14.95 -20.41 -4.88
CA SER A 336 14.86 -18.95 -5.02
C SER A 336 13.50 -18.44 -4.54
N THR A 337 13.35 -17.12 -4.38
CA THR A 337 12.01 -16.53 -4.24
C THR A 337 11.17 -16.84 -5.47
N ASP A 338 9.86 -16.73 -5.33
CA ASP A 338 8.97 -16.70 -6.49
C ASP A 338 9.35 -15.51 -7.40
N LEU A 339 9.04 -15.66 -8.69
CA LEU A 339 9.27 -14.59 -9.67
C LEU A 339 8.26 -13.47 -9.45
N VAL A 340 8.75 -12.27 -9.18
CA VAL A 340 7.92 -11.09 -8.93
C VAL A 340 7.99 -10.15 -10.11
N MET A 341 6.82 -9.80 -10.67
CA MET A 341 6.71 -8.84 -11.77
C MET A 341 6.82 -7.41 -11.27
N ALA A 342 7.54 -6.58 -12.01
CA ALA A 342 7.67 -5.15 -11.77
C ALA A 342 7.75 -4.38 -13.09
N SER A 343 7.31 -3.13 -13.07
CA SER A 343 7.55 -2.22 -14.18
C SER A 343 8.90 -1.54 -14.00
N ASN A 344 9.69 -1.53 -15.04
CA ASN A 344 10.89 -0.73 -15.09
C ASN A 344 10.52 0.76 -15.12
N THR A 345 10.98 1.52 -14.13
CA THR A 345 10.64 2.96 -14.01
C THR A 345 11.21 3.80 -15.16
N TRP A 346 12.23 3.31 -15.86
CA TRP A 346 12.92 4.04 -16.94
C TRP A 346 12.36 3.70 -18.32
N THR A 347 11.98 2.44 -18.55
CA THR A 347 11.60 1.95 -19.89
C THR A 347 10.13 1.61 -20.01
N VAL A 348 9.37 1.63 -18.91
CA VAL A 348 7.97 1.17 -18.83
C VAL A 348 7.81 -0.32 -19.18
N ALA A 349 8.90 -1.01 -19.52
CA ALA A 349 8.88 -2.44 -19.80
C ALA A 349 8.65 -3.23 -18.54
N GLN A 350 7.90 -4.32 -18.64
CA GLN A 350 7.78 -5.26 -17.55
C GLN A 350 9.11 -6.01 -17.36
N GLN A 351 9.48 -6.18 -16.11
CA GLN A 351 10.60 -7.02 -15.67
C GLN A 351 10.08 -8.02 -14.65
N ALA A 352 10.74 -9.16 -14.61
CA ALA A 352 10.51 -10.13 -13.56
C ALA A 352 11.78 -10.27 -12.73
N MET A 353 11.64 -10.44 -11.41
CA MET A 353 12.77 -10.52 -10.50
C MET A 353 12.63 -11.70 -9.55
N LEU A 354 13.77 -12.32 -9.24
CA LEU A 354 13.91 -13.30 -8.17
C LEU A 354 15.22 -13.06 -7.41
N MET A 355 15.33 -13.63 -6.23
CA MET A 355 16.55 -13.53 -5.43
C MET A 355 16.83 -14.79 -4.60
N GLY A 356 18.08 -14.90 -4.16
CA GLY A 356 18.53 -15.96 -3.27
C GLY A 356 18.39 -17.35 -3.87
N GLY A 357 18.23 -18.35 -3.04
CA GLY A 357 18.18 -19.75 -3.45
C GLY A 357 19.52 -20.45 -3.39
N ARG A 358 19.63 -21.62 -4.07
CA ARG A 358 20.87 -22.40 -4.17
C ARG A 358 21.34 -22.49 -5.61
N ASN A 359 22.64 -22.33 -5.81
CA ASN A 359 23.27 -22.55 -7.10
C ASN A 359 23.55 -24.05 -7.37
N GLN A 360 24.15 -24.31 -8.54
CA GLN A 360 24.55 -25.66 -8.96
C GLN A 360 25.58 -26.34 -8.03
N ALA A 361 26.34 -25.57 -7.23
CA ALA A 361 27.26 -26.09 -6.24
C ALA A 361 26.58 -26.36 -4.88
N GLY A 362 25.28 -26.06 -4.73
CA GLY A 362 24.53 -26.17 -3.50
C GLY A 362 24.74 -25.02 -2.52
N GLU A 363 25.44 -23.95 -2.93
CA GLU A 363 25.68 -22.78 -2.13
C GLU A 363 24.43 -21.90 -2.05
N VAL A 364 24.10 -21.42 -0.87
CA VAL A 364 23.01 -20.45 -0.67
C VAL A 364 23.45 -19.06 -1.14
N LEU A 365 22.59 -18.39 -1.88
CA LEU A 365 22.89 -17.15 -2.58
C LEU A 365 22.18 -15.96 -1.95
N ARG A 366 22.72 -14.77 -2.19
CA ARG A 366 22.06 -13.47 -1.94
C ARG A 366 21.82 -12.65 -3.21
N THR A 367 22.22 -13.19 -4.38
CA THR A 367 22.14 -12.53 -5.68
C THR A 367 20.70 -12.23 -6.06
N VAL A 368 20.51 -11.11 -6.75
CA VAL A 368 19.23 -10.67 -7.32
C VAL A 368 19.32 -10.71 -8.84
N TRP A 369 18.36 -11.38 -9.46
CA TRP A 369 18.31 -11.57 -10.89
C TRP A 369 17.04 -10.99 -11.48
N GLY A 370 17.17 -10.30 -12.59
CA GLY A 370 16.09 -9.77 -13.40
C GLY A 370 15.99 -10.46 -14.75
N TYR A 371 14.76 -10.63 -15.23
CA TYR A 371 14.44 -11.11 -16.57
C TYR A 371 13.70 -10.02 -17.33
N ASP A 372 14.22 -9.61 -18.50
CA ASP A 372 13.69 -8.50 -19.30
C ASP A 372 12.68 -8.95 -20.38
N GLY A 373 12.30 -10.22 -20.41
CA GLY A 373 11.47 -10.86 -21.45
C GLY A 373 12.28 -11.62 -22.49
N GLN A 374 13.62 -11.48 -22.48
CA GLN A 374 14.52 -12.17 -23.41
C GLN A 374 15.68 -12.88 -22.71
N LYS A 375 16.26 -12.26 -21.67
CA LYS A 375 17.45 -12.77 -20.98
C LYS A 375 17.44 -12.45 -19.50
N TRP A 376 18.18 -13.24 -18.75
CA TRP A 376 18.50 -12.98 -17.35
C TRP A 376 19.69 -12.04 -17.22
N GLY A 377 19.65 -11.16 -16.23
CA GLY A 377 20.75 -10.29 -15.85
C GLY A 377 20.82 -10.14 -14.33
N ARG A 378 22.02 -10.12 -13.79
CA ARG A 378 22.26 -9.83 -12.39
C ARG A 378 21.99 -8.35 -12.11
N ILE A 379 21.27 -8.05 -11.02
CA ILE A 379 20.82 -6.70 -10.68
C ILE A 379 21.57 -6.16 -9.47
N ASP A 380 21.85 -7.02 -8.47
CA ASP A 380 22.52 -6.58 -7.24
C ASP A 380 23.91 -6.02 -7.51
N ASN A 381 24.28 -4.98 -6.75
CA ASN A 381 25.61 -4.40 -6.79
C ASN A 381 26.55 -5.23 -5.88
N GLU A 382 27.45 -5.98 -6.50
CA GLU A 382 28.43 -6.82 -5.79
C GLU A 382 29.42 -6.00 -4.92
N TYR A 383 29.61 -4.71 -5.23
CA TYR A 383 30.49 -3.81 -4.48
C TYR A 383 29.75 -3.09 -3.33
N ALA A 384 28.43 -3.24 -3.22
CA ALA A 384 27.67 -2.67 -2.11
C ALA A 384 27.90 -3.48 -0.83
N PRO A 385 27.81 -2.84 0.37
CA PRO A 385 27.84 -3.55 1.63
C PRO A 385 26.85 -4.72 1.65
N ALA A 386 27.31 -5.88 2.10
CA ALA A 386 26.50 -7.10 2.18
C ALA A 386 25.52 -7.04 3.35
N VAL A 387 24.46 -6.28 3.21
CA VAL A 387 23.40 -6.17 4.24
C VAL A 387 22.42 -7.33 4.13
N LEU A 388 22.07 -7.74 2.91
CA LEU A 388 21.21 -8.90 2.66
C LEU A 388 22.06 -10.17 2.85
N PRO A 389 21.68 -11.10 3.75
CA PRO A 389 22.36 -12.38 3.88
C PRO A 389 22.04 -13.32 2.72
N GLU A 390 22.81 -14.40 2.61
CA GLU A 390 22.45 -15.52 1.76
C GLU A 390 21.17 -16.17 2.29
N LEU A 391 20.14 -16.30 1.43
CA LEU A 391 18.83 -16.82 1.81
C LEU A 391 18.30 -17.81 0.76
N GLU A 392 17.75 -18.91 1.22
CA GLU A 392 16.93 -19.82 0.40
C GLU A 392 15.46 -19.79 0.85
N GLY A 393 14.54 -19.90 -0.10
CA GLY A 393 13.10 -19.94 0.17
C GLY A 393 12.56 -18.70 0.89
N ALA A 394 13.22 -17.56 0.74
CA ALA A 394 12.69 -16.28 1.19
C ALA A 394 11.52 -15.83 0.33
N VAL A 395 10.75 -14.89 0.81
CA VAL A 395 9.66 -14.23 0.08
C VAL A 395 10.14 -12.88 -0.39
N LEU A 396 9.91 -12.58 -1.67
CA LEU A 396 10.15 -11.28 -2.29
C LEU A 396 8.80 -10.62 -2.60
N VAL A 397 8.64 -9.36 -2.22
CA VAL A 397 7.42 -8.58 -2.46
C VAL A 397 7.79 -7.24 -3.09
N SER A 398 7.10 -6.87 -4.17
CA SER A 398 7.13 -5.51 -4.70
C SER A 398 5.91 -4.75 -4.17
N TYR A 399 6.15 -3.68 -3.42
CA TYR A 399 5.12 -2.89 -2.76
C TYR A 399 5.22 -1.43 -3.18
N ALA A 400 4.11 -0.85 -3.63
CA ALA A 400 4.06 0.57 -3.95
C ALA A 400 3.88 1.38 -2.65
N SER A 401 4.87 2.18 -2.31
CA SER A 401 4.78 3.16 -1.23
C SER A 401 4.69 4.58 -1.80
N PHE A 402 4.09 5.50 -1.04
CA PHE A 402 4.03 6.91 -1.42
C PHE A 402 4.98 7.71 -0.54
N LEU A 403 5.81 8.52 -1.17
CA LEU A 403 6.64 9.52 -0.51
C LEU A 403 5.99 10.88 -0.65
N ASN A 404 5.87 11.57 0.46
CA ASN A 404 5.58 12.99 0.43
C ASN A 404 6.91 13.75 0.40
N ASP A 405 7.17 14.43 -0.71
CA ASP A 405 8.29 15.36 -0.79
C ASP A 405 7.94 16.59 0.05
N THR A 406 8.68 16.78 1.14
CA THR A 406 8.47 17.88 2.09
C THR A 406 8.82 19.25 1.51
N ILE A 407 9.59 19.30 0.42
CA ILE A 407 10.00 20.56 -0.24
C ILE A 407 8.97 20.95 -1.31
N THR A 408 8.58 19.99 -2.15
CA THR A 408 7.68 20.25 -3.29
C THR A 408 6.22 19.97 -2.99
N HIS A 409 5.91 19.39 -1.82
CA HIS A 409 4.57 18.95 -1.40
C HIS A 409 3.89 18.00 -2.39
N ARG A 410 4.70 17.27 -3.18
CA ARG A 410 4.19 16.30 -4.16
C ARG A 410 4.26 14.91 -3.59
N LEU A 411 3.18 14.17 -3.76
CA LEU A 411 3.15 12.73 -3.55
C LEU A 411 3.80 12.06 -4.76
N SER A 412 4.88 11.32 -4.51
CA SER A 412 5.52 10.45 -5.50
C SER A 412 5.35 9.00 -5.08
N GLN A 413 5.04 8.14 -6.04
CA GLN A 413 5.01 6.70 -5.82
C GLN A 413 6.43 6.15 -5.89
N ARG A 414 6.81 5.37 -4.87
CA ARG A 414 8.09 4.65 -4.83
C ARG A 414 7.83 3.16 -4.73
N SER A 415 8.44 2.39 -5.62
CA SER A 415 8.48 0.93 -5.49
C SER A 415 9.42 0.55 -4.34
N THR A 416 8.89 -0.18 -3.37
CA THR A 416 9.64 -0.73 -2.24
C THR A 416 9.67 -2.25 -2.37
N TRP A 417 10.86 -2.81 -2.47
CA TRP A 417 11.05 -4.25 -2.50
C TRP A 417 11.33 -4.75 -1.09
N ILE A 418 10.67 -5.82 -0.71
CA ILE A 418 10.72 -6.36 0.65
C ILE A 418 11.07 -7.83 0.58
N VAL A 419 12.08 -8.24 1.35
CA VAL A 419 12.46 -9.63 1.55
C VAL A 419 12.19 -10.02 2.99
N MET A 420 11.52 -11.15 3.18
CA MET A 420 11.20 -11.68 4.51
C MET A 420 11.24 -13.21 4.54
N GLY A 421 11.44 -13.76 5.74
CA GLY A 421 11.54 -15.20 5.94
C GLY A 421 12.74 -15.81 5.24
N GLY A 422 12.66 -17.11 4.95
CA GLY A 422 13.75 -17.88 4.36
C GLY A 422 14.70 -18.49 5.38
N ARG A 423 15.63 -19.30 4.89
CA ARG A 423 16.67 -19.96 5.66
C ARG A 423 18.03 -19.45 5.22
N LYS A 424 18.90 -19.14 6.18
CA LYS A 424 20.26 -18.69 5.94
C LYS A 424 21.19 -19.86 5.59
N ALA A 425 22.38 -19.53 5.09
CA ALA A 425 23.41 -20.52 4.76
C ALA A 425 23.82 -21.41 5.95
N ASP A 426 23.76 -20.88 7.18
CA ASP A 426 24.04 -21.62 8.41
C ASP A 426 22.87 -22.54 8.87
N GLY A 427 21.78 -22.58 8.11
CA GLY A 427 20.59 -23.37 8.41
C GLY A 427 19.58 -22.69 9.34
N THR A 428 19.91 -21.53 9.91
CA THR A 428 19.01 -20.79 10.80
C THR A 428 17.90 -20.07 10.01
N MET A 429 16.72 -19.93 10.63
CA MET A 429 15.63 -19.19 10.01
C MET A 429 15.89 -17.68 10.09
N ASN A 430 15.59 -16.99 9.01
CA ASN A 430 15.72 -15.54 8.97
C ASN A 430 14.50 -14.85 9.61
N GLY A 431 14.73 -14.09 10.67
CA GLY A 431 13.69 -13.28 11.34
C GLY A 431 13.73 -11.79 10.97
N THR A 432 14.67 -11.37 10.12
CA THR A 432 14.84 -9.97 9.73
C THR A 432 14.18 -9.71 8.38
N THR A 433 13.48 -8.59 8.28
CA THR A 433 12.96 -8.08 7.01
C THR A 433 13.96 -7.11 6.40
N TYR A 434 14.20 -7.24 5.10
CA TYR A 434 15.10 -6.36 4.35
C TYR A 434 14.28 -5.58 3.31
N VAL A 435 14.71 -4.33 3.05
CA VAL A 435 14.05 -3.43 2.10
C VAL A 435 15.04 -2.89 1.07
N SER A 436 14.57 -2.75 -0.16
CA SER A 436 15.28 -2.07 -1.24
C SER A 436 14.38 -1.01 -1.85
N TYR A 437 14.92 0.17 -2.06
CA TYR A 437 14.23 1.30 -2.70
C TYR A 437 14.71 1.57 -4.13
N ASN A 438 15.60 0.74 -4.64
CA ASN A 438 16.19 0.85 -5.97
C ASN A 438 16.12 -0.48 -6.72
N GLN A 439 14.98 -1.18 -6.59
CA GLN A 439 14.66 -2.40 -7.32
C GLN A 439 15.69 -3.53 -7.14
N GLY A 440 16.16 -3.74 -5.91
CA GLY A 440 17.04 -4.85 -5.57
C GLY A 440 18.53 -4.61 -5.80
N ILE A 441 18.94 -3.41 -6.27
CA ILE A 441 20.36 -3.08 -6.48
C ILE A 441 21.11 -3.04 -5.15
N THR A 442 20.50 -2.40 -4.13
CA THR A 442 21.03 -2.36 -2.76
C THR A 442 19.94 -2.61 -1.73
N TRP A 443 20.31 -3.13 -0.58
CA TRP A 443 19.39 -3.52 0.48
C TRP A 443 19.78 -2.86 1.81
N SER A 444 18.78 -2.64 2.63
CA SER A 444 18.93 -2.21 4.02
C SER A 444 18.03 -3.04 4.93
N SER A 445 18.38 -3.13 6.22
CA SER A 445 17.46 -3.71 7.21
C SER A 445 16.23 -2.83 7.33
N GLY A 446 15.04 -3.44 7.36
CA GLY A 446 13.77 -2.74 7.61
C GLY A 446 13.64 -2.22 9.06
N GLY A 447 14.57 -2.60 9.95
CA GLY A 447 14.55 -2.21 11.35
C GLY A 447 13.30 -2.68 12.09
N ILE A 448 13.08 -2.16 13.29
CA ILE A 448 11.97 -2.56 14.16
C ILE A 448 10.59 -2.33 13.54
N ARG A 449 10.45 -1.36 12.63
CA ARG A 449 9.18 -1.04 12.00
C ARG A 449 8.71 -2.06 10.97
N MET A 450 9.64 -2.88 10.46
CA MET A 450 9.38 -3.86 9.41
C MET A 450 9.55 -5.30 9.90
N GLN A 451 9.79 -5.51 11.20
CA GLN A 451 9.96 -6.86 11.74
C GLN A 451 8.67 -7.68 11.66
N LEU A 452 8.85 -8.97 11.41
CA LEU A 452 7.78 -9.94 11.57
C LEU A 452 7.43 -10.07 13.05
N PRO A 453 6.13 -10.14 13.42
CA PRO A 453 5.74 -10.25 14.81
C PRO A 453 6.07 -11.63 15.39
N GLU A 454 6.35 -11.70 16.69
CA GLU A 454 6.71 -12.92 17.39
C GLU A 454 5.65 -14.03 17.29
N TYR A 455 4.38 -13.67 17.13
CA TYR A 455 3.29 -14.65 16.96
C TYR A 455 3.27 -15.30 15.56
N MET A 456 4.04 -14.79 14.61
CA MET A 456 4.17 -15.39 13.28
C MET A 456 5.32 -16.38 13.28
N PRO A 457 5.06 -17.67 13.02
CA PRO A 457 6.13 -18.66 12.99
C PRO A 457 7.12 -18.32 11.86
N PRO A 458 8.42 -18.54 12.09
CA PRO A 458 9.39 -18.44 11.00
C PRO A 458 9.04 -19.38 9.85
N PHE A 459 9.26 -18.94 8.63
CA PHE A 459 8.83 -19.66 7.42
C PHE A 459 9.89 -19.65 6.31
N VAL A 460 9.83 -20.67 5.47
CA VAL A 460 10.58 -20.83 4.24
C VAL A 460 9.63 -21.29 3.12
N GLY A 461 9.78 -20.77 1.91
CA GLY A 461 8.98 -21.16 0.74
C GLY A 461 7.51 -20.75 0.80
N ALA A 462 7.18 -19.69 1.56
CA ALA A 462 5.85 -19.09 1.50
C ALA A 462 5.67 -18.28 0.20
N GLN A 463 4.42 -18.03 -0.20
CA GLN A 463 4.07 -17.14 -1.30
C GLN A 463 3.52 -15.82 -0.77
N ALA A 464 3.77 -14.72 -1.49
CA ALA A 464 3.19 -13.43 -1.15
C ALA A 464 2.53 -12.76 -2.34
N PHE A 465 1.40 -12.11 -2.06
CA PHE A 465 0.62 -11.36 -3.04
C PHE A 465 0.30 -9.98 -2.50
N VAL A 466 0.40 -8.96 -3.35
CA VAL A 466 -0.06 -7.61 -3.03
C VAL A 466 -1.40 -7.38 -3.71
N VAL A 467 -2.43 -7.17 -2.91
CA VAL A 467 -3.82 -7.02 -3.37
C VAL A 467 -4.34 -5.66 -2.97
N ASN A 468 -4.74 -4.86 -3.95
CA ASN A 468 -5.41 -3.60 -3.69
C ASN A 468 -6.86 -3.85 -3.29
N GLU A 469 -7.20 -3.47 -2.06
CA GLU A 469 -8.57 -3.55 -1.56
C GLU A 469 -9.14 -2.15 -1.35
N THR A 470 -10.32 -1.92 -1.88
CA THR A 470 -11.03 -0.67 -1.66
C THR A 470 -11.56 -0.61 -0.23
N GLN A 471 -11.14 0.39 0.51
CA GLN A 471 -11.60 0.66 1.87
C GLN A 471 -12.69 1.73 1.85
N HIS A 472 -13.73 1.52 2.67
CA HIS A 472 -14.79 2.49 2.87
C HIS A 472 -14.73 3.03 4.31
N LYS A 473 -15.00 4.32 4.48
CA LYS A 473 -15.05 4.93 5.79
C LYS A 473 -16.31 4.47 6.52
N VAL A 474 -16.16 3.64 7.55
CA VAL A 474 -17.27 3.01 8.28
C VAL A 474 -17.51 3.66 9.65
N ARG A 475 -16.76 4.70 10.05
CA ARG A 475 -16.92 5.28 11.40
C ARG A 475 -18.03 6.34 11.40
N ALA A 476 -19.12 6.06 12.12
CA ALA A 476 -20.24 6.98 12.30
C ALA A 476 -19.83 8.32 12.97
N ASN A 477 -18.74 8.37 13.70
CA ASN A 477 -18.24 9.54 14.43
C ASN A 477 -16.93 10.10 13.86
N ALA A 478 -16.49 9.65 12.68
CA ALA A 478 -15.28 10.21 12.08
C ALA A 478 -15.59 11.58 11.46
N PRO A 479 -14.66 12.55 11.58
CA PRO A 479 -14.81 13.84 10.92
C PRO A 479 -15.08 13.65 9.43
N ILE A 480 -15.96 14.46 8.87
CA ILE A 480 -16.33 14.39 7.45
C ILE A 480 -15.10 14.78 6.64
N ARG A 481 -14.41 13.78 6.10
CA ARG A 481 -13.43 14.01 5.04
C ARG A 481 -14.13 13.85 3.70
N PRO A 482 -13.76 14.63 2.67
CA PRO A 482 -14.31 14.46 1.32
C PRO A 482 -13.97 13.09 0.72
N ILE A 483 -12.88 12.42 1.19
CA ILE A 483 -12.51 11.08 0.75
C ILE A 483 -13.20 10.06 1.64
N THR A 484 -14.17 9.36 1.08
CA THR A 484 -14.92 8.29 1.76
C THR A 484 -14.44 6.89 1.36
N GLN A 485 -13.63 6.80 0.32
CA GLN A 485 -13.14 5.56 -0.26
C GLN A 485 -11.68 5.73 -0.69
N TRP A 486 -10.84 4.73 -0.45
CA TRP A 486 -9.44 4.67 -0.93
C TRP A 486 -9.01 3.24 -1.14
N ASP A 487 -8.04 3.03 -2.04
CA ASP A 487 -7.42 1.73 -2.26
C ASP A 487 -6.26 1.52 -1.29
N CYS A 488 -6.25 0.38 -0.63
CA CYS A 488 -5.21 -0.03 0.31
C CYS A 488 -4.54 -1.31 -0.20
N PRO A 489 -3.23 -1.29 -0.50
CA PRO A 489 -2.51 -2.49 -0.88
C PRO A 489 -2.21 -3.33 0.37
N TYR A 490 -2.79 -4.53 0.44
CA TYR A 490 -2.49 -5.52 1.46
C TYR A 490 -1.53 -6.57 0.95
N ILE A 491 -0.63 -7.02 1.83
CA ILE A 491 0.28 -8.13 1.59
C ILE A 491 -0.37 -9.40 2.18
N TYR A 492 -0.63 -10.38 1.33
CA TYR A 492 -1.06 -11.71 1.76
C TYR A 492 0.12 -12.66 1.71
N LEU A 493 0.45 -13.27 2.85
CA LEU A 493 1.50 -14.28 2.97
C LEU A 493 0.83 -15.64 3.17
N VAL A 494 1.08 -16.56 2.27
CA VAL A 494 0.38 -17.85 2.18
C VAL A 494 1.33 -19.00 2.45
N GLY A 495 1.00 -19.85 3.40
CA GLY A 495 1.68 -21.10 3.68
C GLY A 495 3.14 -20.95 4.10
N GLY A 496 4.03 -21.68 3.41
CA GLY A 496 5.43 -21.85 3.80
C GLY A 496 5.64 -23.06 4.70
N LYS A 497 6.88 -23.36 5.00
CA LYS A 497 7.29 -24.47 5.86
C LYS A 497 8.08 -23.97 7.06
N THR A 498 7.96 -24.67 8.17
CA THR A 498 8.79 -24.47 9.37
C THR A 498 10.21 -24.98 9.15
N ALA A 499 11.10 -24.76 10.09
CA ALA A 499 12.48 -25.21 10.03
C ALA A 499 12.61 -26.76 9.90
N ASP A 500 11.68 -27.49 10.49
CA ASP A 500 11.57 -28.96 10.44
C ASP A 500 10.81 -29.47 9.19
N GLY A 501 10.45 -28.57 8.27
CA GLY A 501 9.80 -28.92 6.98
C GLY A 501 8.29 -29.11 7.04
N ARG A 502 7.64 -28.88 8.18
CA ARG A 502 6.18 -28.99 8.31
C ARG A 502 5.50 -27.84 7.60
N GLN A 503 4.49 -28.13 6.77
CA GLN A 503 3.68 -27.15 6.08
C GLN A 503 2.88 -26.28 7.06
N LEU A 504 2.97 -24.98 6.94
CA LEU A 504 2.18 -24.02 7.69
C LEU A 504 0.77 -23.88 7.09
N ASN A 505 -0.23 -24.06 7.93
CA ASN A 505 -1.64 -23.93 7.55
C ASN A 505 -2.12 -22.52 7.86
N ASN A 506 -1.65 -21.53 7.09
CA ASN A 506 -2.04 -20.13 7.33
C ASN A 506 -2.00 -19.26 6.09
N ILE A 507 -2.85 -18.23 6.11
CA ILE A 507 -2.80 -17.05 5.25
C ILE A 507 -2.81 -15.84 6.17
N TRP A 508 -1.75 -15.06 6.12
CA TRP A 508 -1.61 -13.82 6.89
C TRP A 508 -1.95 -12.61 6.04
N LYS A 509 -2.53 -11.60 6.64
CA LYS A 509 -2.82 -10.31 6.02
C LYS A 509 -1.99 -9.23 6.68
N GLY A 510 -1.19 -8.53 5.90
CA GLY A 510 -0.33 -7.44 6.36
C GLY A 510 -0.52 -6.18 5.53
N VAL A 511 -0.07 -5.05 6.07
CA VAL A 511 -0.10 -3.76 5.38
C VAL A 511 1.04 -2.89 5.87
N ILE A 512 1.62 -2.09 4.98
CA ILE A 512 2.53 -1.00 5.39
C ILE A 512 1.67 0.23 5.66
N ASN A 513 1.66 0.67 6.93
CA ASN A 513 0.92 1.85 7.34
C ASN A 513 1.57 3.11 6.76
N GLN A 514 0.90 3.77 5.84
CA GLN A 514 1.31 5.05 5.27
C GLN A 514 0.60 6.19 5.99
N LEU A 515 1.06 6.47 7.20
CA LEU A 515 0.55 7.60 7.97
C LEU A 515 1.37 8.83 7.61
N THR A 516 0.74 9.80 6.97
CA THR A 516 1.38 11.08 6.65
C THR A 516 0.89 12.13 7.62
N PHE A 517 1.79 12.65 8.45
CA PHE A 517 1.60 13.91 9.13
C PHE A 517 2.05 15.02 8.16
N LYS A 518 1.13 15.88 7.79
CA LYS A 518 1.44 17.07 6.99
C LYS A 518 1.25 18.29 7.87
N PRO A 519 2.30 18.93 8.35
CA PRO A 519 2.18 20.27 8.87
C PRO A 519 1.67 21.16 7.75
N ILE A 520 0.63 21.93 8.04
CA ILE A 520 0.12 22.94 7.11
C ILE A 520 0.98 24.18 7.33
N HIS A 521 1.61 24.65 6.28
CA HIS A 521 2.38 25.89 6.26
C HIS A 521 1.46 27.10 6.16
#